data_db33f7c7b4e038ad2368315cbd5ea74a
#
_entry.id   db33f7c7b4e038ad2368315cbd5ea74a
#
_cell.length_a   1.000
_cell.length_b   1.000
_cell.length_c   1.000
_cell.angle_alpha   90.00
_cell.angle_beta   90.00
_cell.angle_gamma   90.00
#
_symmetry.space_group_name_H-M   'P 1'
#
loop_
_entity.id
_entity.type
_entity.pdbx_description
1 polymer ?
#
loop_
_entity_poly.entity_id
_entity_poly.type
_entity_poly.pdbx_seq_one_letter_code
_entity_poly.pdbx_strand_id
1 'polypeptide(L)'
;LAGMTLAHPLAGAEGAQGGWDAPRDFRAADFVTDEEGTGFVHCAPSHGLEEFELYRDLGMLAQVITYNVEEDGSFRADLPFFGGKRILKENGKGGDANKAVIDKLVEVGGLMARGKITHSYPHSWRSKAPLIYRNTPQWFAAIDREVGDGLDTHGKTIRERALRSIDELVTWTPKA
;
A
#
# COMPACT_ATOMS: atom_id res chain seq x y z
N LEU A 1 -13.62 17.51 -14.65
CA LEU A 1 -13.79 16.19 -14.03
C LEU A 1 -14.08 16.28 -12.52
N ALA A 2 -13.85 17.45 -11.90
CA ALA A 2 -14.22 17.66 -10.51
C ALA A 2 -15.72 17.37 -10.27
N GLY A 3 -16.03 16.57 -9.25
CA GLY A 3 -17.40 16.17 -8.94
C GLY A 3 -17.94 14.95 -9.72
N MET A 4 -17.14 14.38 -10.62
CA MET A 4 -17.47 13.10 -11.25
C MET A 4 -17.11 11.93 -10.33
N THR A 5 -17.96 10.91 -10.33
CA THR A 5 -17.71 9.63 -9.67
C THR A 5 -17.66 8.51 -10.69
N LEU A 6 -16.87 7.50 -10.40
CA LEU A 6 -16.70 6.30 -11.21
C LEU A 6 -17.31 5.10 -10.50
N ALA A 7 -18.04 4.29 -11.22
CA ALA A 7 -18.41 2.96 -10.74
C ALA A 7 -17.22 2.00 -10.90
N HIS A 8 -17.04 1.11 -9.94
CA HIS A 8 -16.08 0.04 -10.09
C HIS A 8 -16.54 -0.94 -11.20
N PRO A 9 -15.64 -1.48 -12.05
CA PRO A 9 -16.02 -2.41 -13.12
C PRO A 9 -16.80 -3.64 -12.65
N LEU A 10 -16.64 -4.03 -11.40
CA LEU A 10 -17.34 -5.17 -10.78
C LEU A 10 -18.54 -4.76 -9.93
N ALA A 11 -18.93 -3.48 -9.93
CA ALA A 11 -20.11 -3.02 -9.20
C ALA A 11 -21.37 -3.71 -9.77
N GLY A 12 -22.21 -4.23 -8.87
CA GLY A 12 -23.42 -4.95 -9.24
C GLY A 12 -23.22 -6.32 -9.90
N ALA A 13 -21.96 -6.80 -10.05
CA ALA A 13 -21.70 -8.13 -10.59
C ALA A 13 -22.28 -9.22 -9.70
N GLU A 14 -22.89 -10.26 -10.29
CA GLU A 14 -23.41 -11.40 -9.54
C GLU A 14 -22.30 -12.05 -8.71
N GLY A 15 -22.56 -12.24 -7.41
CA GLY A 15 -21.58 -12.75 -6.46
C GLY A 15 -20.63 -11.70 -5.85
N ALA A 16 -20.74 -10.42 -6.22
CA ALA A 16 -19.94 -9.32 -5.65
C ALA A 16 -20.30 -9.01 -4.18
N GLN A 17 -21.50 -9.38 -3.74
CA GLN A 17 -22.00 -9.17 -2.37
C GLN A 17 -21.89 -7.68 -1.90
N GLY A 18 -21.99 -6.74 -2.82
CA GLY A 18 -21.82 -5.30 -2.56
C GLY A 18 -20.37 -4.86 -2.31
N GLY A 19 -19.40 -5.75 -2.38
CA GLY A 19 -17.99 -5.45 -2.06
C GLY A 19 -17.31 -4.46 -3.01
N TRP A 20 -17.89 -4.23 -4.19
CA TRP A 20 -17.36 -3.36 -5.24
C TRP A 20 -18.24 -2.16 -5.56
N ASP A 21 -19.31 -1.93 -4.79
CA ASP A 21 -20.34 -0.94 -5.14
C ASP A 21 -19.99 0.49 -4.75
N ALA A 22 -19.00 0.67 -3.87
CA ALA A 22 -18.59 2.00 -3.45
C ALA A 22 -18.05 2.82 -4.62
N PRO A 23 -18.62 4.02 -4.90
CA PRO A 23 -18.13 4.88 -5.98
C PRO A 23 -16.72 5.38 -5.71
N ARG A 24 -16.02 5.76 -6.76
CA ARG A 24 -14.68 6.35 -6.70
C ARG A 24 -14.70 7.75 -7.26
N ASP A 25 -14.09 8.68 -6.55
CA ASP A 25 -13.98 10.07 -6.98
C ASP A 25 -12.67 10.29 -7.74
N PHE A 26 -12.70 11.23 -8.69
CA PHE A 26 -11.46 11.79 -9.22
C PHE A 26 -10.77 12.67 -8.17
N ARG A 27 -9.47 12.48 -8.03
CA ARG A 27 -8.62 13.31 -7.17
C ARG A 27 -7.48 13.90 -8.01
N ALA A 28 -7.20 15.18 -7.82
CA ALA A 28 -6.00 15.78 -8.36
C ALA A 28 -4.80 15.40 -7.48
N ALA A 29 -3.66 15.13 -8.12
CA ALA A 29 -2.42 14.82 -7.43
C ALA A 29 -1.22 15.29 -8.26
N ASP A 30 -0.22 15.85 -7.59
CA ASP A 30 0.95 16.46 -8.25
C ASP A 30 1.89 15.42 -8.89
N PHE A 31 1.79 14.17 -8.46
CA PHE A 31 2.57 13.06 -9.06
C PHE A 31 1.96 12.52 -10.37
N VAL A 32 0.81 13.02 -10.79
CA VAL A 32 0.15 12.62 -12.05
C VAL A 32 0.42 13.68 -13.11
N THR A 33 1.05 13.26 -14.20
CA THR A 33 1.32 14.14 -15.37
C THR A 33 0.57 13.67 -16.59
N ASP A 34 0.42 14.53 -17.58
CA ASP A 34 -0.14 14.24 -18.90
C ASP A 34 0.93 14.02 -19.99
N GLU A 35 2.20 14.02 -19.58
CA GLU A 35 3.33 13.79 -20.48
C GLU A 35 3.45 12.31 -20.87
N GLU A 36 3.01 11.40 -20.00
CA GLU A 36 3.01 9.97 -20.23
C GLU A 36 1.62 9.36 -19.98
N GLY A 37 1.20 8.43 -20.85
CA GLY A 37 -0.06 7.71 -20.70
C GLY A 37 -1.30 8.57 -20.93
N THR A 38 -2.28 8.47 -20.04
CA THR A 38 -3.61 9.11 -20.19
C THR A 38 -3.82 10.31 -19.29
N GLY A 39 -2.89 10.61 -18.37
CA GLY A 39 -3.12 11.55 -17.28
C GLY A 39 -4.10 11.06 -16.20
N PHE A 40 -4.49 9.78 -16.24
CA PHE A 40 -5.32 9.13 -15.23
C PHE A 40 -4.58 7.94 -14.65
N VAL A 41 -4.46 7.93 -13.32
CA VAL A 41 -3.77 6.87 -12.57
C VAL A 41 -4.77 6.17 -11.65
N HIS A 42 -4.72 4.84 -11.64
CA HIS A 42 -5.44 4.06 -10.64
C HIS A 42 -4.80 4.29 -9.27
N CYS A 43 -5.57 4.81 -8.33
CA CYS A 43 -5.09 5.15 -7.00
C CYS A 43 -5.38 4.02 -6.01
N ALA A 44 -4.34 3.41 -5.47
CA ALA A 44 -4.43 2.29 -4.53
C ALA A 44 -3.63 2.57 -3.24
N PRO A 45 -4.16 3.35 -2.28
CA PRO A 45 -3.44 3.80 -1.09
C PRO A 45 -3.00 2.67 -0.14
N SER A 46 -3.53 1.47 -0.33
CA SER A 46 -3.04 0.28 0.40
C SER A 46 -1.78 -0.36 -0.21
N HIS A 47 -1.36 0.08 -1.39
CA HIS A 47 -0.30 -0.57 -2.18
C HIS A 47 0.70 0.41 -2.79
N GLY A 48 0.45 1.71 -2.77
CA GLY A 48 1.34 2.76 -3.25
C GLY A 48 1.63 3.80 -2.16
N LEU A 49 2.89 4.27 -2.09
CA LEU A 49 3.30 5.26 -1.09
C LEU A 49 2.72 6.64 -1.40
N GLU A 50 2.81 7.09 -2.63
CA GLU A 50 2.34 8.41 -3.06
C GLU A 50 0.84 8.53 -2.88
N GLU A 51 0.09 7.48 -3.22
CA GLU A 51 -1.35 7.40 -3.01
C GLU A 51 -1.71 7.36 -1.51
N PHE A 52 -0.92 6.64 -0.72
CA PHE A 52 -1.09 6.63 0.74
C PHE A 52 -0.90 8.03 1.31
N GLU A 53 0.15 8.74 0.91
CA GLU A 53 0.43 10.10 1.36
C GLU A 53 -0.67 11.09 0.94
N LEU A 54 -1.15 11.01 -0.29
CA LEU A 54 -2.29 11.80 -0.77
C LEU A 54 -3.52 11.63 0.13
N TYR A 55 -3.92 10.39 0.42
CA TYR A 55 -5.10 10.14 1.25
C TYR A 55 -4.88 10.43 2.74
N ARG A 56 -3.64 10.33 3.23
CA ARG A 56 -3.26 10.79 4.57
C ARG A 56 -3.48 12.30 4.69
N ASP A 57 -2.99 13.07 3.74
CA ASP A 57 -3.05 14.54 3.76
C ASP A 57 -4.48 15.06 3.56
N LEU A 58 -5.33 14.28 2.89
CA LEU A 58 -6.77 14.51 2.81
C LEU A 58 -7.54 14.08 4.07
N GLY A 59 -6.90 13.42 5.04
CA GLY A 59 -7.57 12.89 6.23
C GLY A 59 -8.51 11.71 5.96
N MET A 60 -8.34 11.00 4.87
CA MET A 60 -9.28 9.99 4.36
C MET A 60 -8.79 8.53 4.49
N LEU A 61 -7.64 8.27 5.11
CA LEU A 61 -7.07 6.92 5.18
C LEU A 61 -8.03 5.88 5.76
N ALA A 62 -8.77 6.21 6.81
CA ALA A 62 -9.71 5.29 7.44
C ALA A 62 -10.83 4.79 6.51
N GLN A 63 -11.10 5.52 5.43
CA GLN A 63 -12.17 5.23 4.47
C GLN A 63 -11.69 4.40 3.28
N VAL A 64 -10.38 4.45 2.97
CA VAL A 64 -9.83 3.88 1.72
C VAL A 64 -8.83 2.75 1.94
N ILE A 65 -8.25 2.65 3.14
CA ILE A 65 -7.29 1.59 3.43
C ILE A 65 -8.00 0.24 3.49
N THR A 66 -7.43 -0.72 2.78
CA THR A 66 -7.87 -2.12 2.74
C THR A 66 -6.71 -3.05 3.07
N TYR A 67 -7.04 -4.24 3.54
CA TYR A 67 -6.08 -5.30 3.84
C TYR A 67 -6.42 -6.53 2.99
N ASN A 68 -6.45 -6.34 1.68
CA ASN A 68 -6.87 -7.38 0.74
C ASN A 68 -5.78 -8.43 0.47
N VAL A 69 -4.51 -8.13 0.79
CA VAL A 69 -3.37 -9.01 0.55
C VAL A 69 -2.80 -9.51 1.87
N GLU A 70 -2.76 -10.82 2.03
CA GLU A 70 -2.22 -11.52 3.19
C GLU A 70 -0.69 -11.56 3.18
N GLU A 71 -0.08 -12.05 4.27
CA GLU A 71 1.39 -12.09 4.43
C GLU A 71 2.07 -12.99 3.41
N ASP A 72 1.39 -14.02 2.96
CA ASP A 72 1.89 -14.98 1.98
C ASP A 72 1.69 -14.52 0.52
N GLY A 73 1.16 -13.30 0.32
CA GLY A 73 0.89 -12.71 -1.00
C GLY A 73 -0.37 -13.24 -1.68
N SER A 74 -1.25 -13.93 -0.95
CA SER A 74 -2.58 -14.27 -1.43
C SER A 74 -3.59 -13.17 -1.12
N PHE A 75 -4.68 -13.11 -1.85
CA PHE A 75 -5.84 -12.33 -1.44
C PHE A 75 -6.55 -13.02 -0.27
N ARG A 76 -7.05 -12.23 0.69
CA ARG A 76 -7.85 -12.74 1.80
C ARG A 76 -8.99 -13.61 1.30
N ALA A 77 -9.31 -14.67 2.03
CA ALA A 77 -10.19 -15.73 1.57
C ALA A 77 -11.64 -15.28 1.26
N ASP A 78 -12.11 -14.24 1.95
CA ASP A 78 -13.46 -13.68 1.81
C ASP A 78 -13.58 -12.59 0.72
N LEU A 79 -12.49 -12.30 -0.02
CA LEU A 79 -12.55 -11.32 -1.10
C LEU A 79 -13.39 -11.87 -2.27
N PRO A 80 -14.51 -11.22 -2.64
CA PRO A 80 -15.36 -11.71 -3.70
C PRO A 80 -14.58 -11.93 -5.01
N PHE A 81 -14.80 -13.07 -5.67
CA PHE A 81 -14.17 -13.54 -6.91
C PHE A 81 -12.70 -13.95 -6.80
N PHE A 82 -11.92 -13.33 -5.90
CA PHE A 82 -10.46 -13.45 -5.91
C PHE A 82 -9.88 -14.07 -4.65
N GLY A 83 -10.69 -14.45 -3.68
CA GLY A 83 -10.25 -15.05 -2.43
C GLY A 83 -9.29 -16.23 -2.63
N GLY A 84 -8.15 -16.20 -1.92
CA GLY A 84 -7.09 -17.21 -2.01
C GLY A 84 -6.22 -17.17 -3.27
N LYS A 85 -6.51 -16.27 -4.24
CA LYS A 85 -5.65 -16.09 -5.41
C LYS A 85 -4.33 -15.44 -5.03
N ARG A 86 -3.22 -15.91 -5.60
CA ARG A 86 -1.87 -15.44 -5.25
C ARG A 86 -1.35 -14.43 -6.28
N ILE A 87 -0.76 -13.34 -5.78
CA ILE A 87 -0.07 -12.34 -6.59
C ILE A 87 1.25 -12.93 -7.11
N LEU A 88 2.02 -13.54 -6.20
CA LEU A 88 3.27 -14.23 -6.51
C LEU A 88 3.22 -15.66 -5.97
N LYS A 89 3.83 -16.57 -6.70
CA LYS A 89 4.14 -17.94 -6.23
C LYS A 89 5.33 -17.91 -5.28
N GLU A 90 5.52 -18.96 -4.49
CA GLU A 90 6.67 -19.10 -3.58
C GLU A 90 8.03 -18.97 -4.28
N ASN A 91 8.12 -19.33 -5.54
CA ASN A 91 9.33 -19.17 -6.34
C ASN A 91 9.51 -17.77 -6.96
N GLY A 92 8.72 -16.77 -6.52
CA GLY A 92 8.75 -15.39 -7.00
C GLY A 92 8.17 -15.14 -8.39
N LYS A 93 7.68 -16.18 -9.08
CA LYS A 93 7.00 -16.00 -10.37
C LYS A 93 5.56 -15.53 -10.15
N GLY A 94 4.98 -14.90 -11.17
CA GLY A 94 3.59 -14.47 -11.14
C GLY A 94 2.62 -15.59 -10.75
N GLY A 95 1.69 -15.27 -9.85
CA GLY A 95 0.63 -16.15 -9.41
C GLY A 95 -0.57 -16.16 -10.38
N ASP A 96 -1.71 -16.57 -9.87
CA ASP A 96 -2.96 -16.68 -10.63
C ASP A 96 -3.90 -15.48 -10.47
N ALA A 97 -3.58 -14.54 -9.55
CA ALA A 97 -4.41 -13.38 -9.28
C ALA A 97 -4.62 -12.49 -10.52
N ASN A 98 -3.53 -12.14 -11.22
CA ASN A 98 -3.63 -11.29 -12.41
C ASN A 98 -4.53 -11.91 -13.50
N LYS A 99 -4.40 -13.23 -13.71
CA LYS A 99 -5.26 -13.93 -14.67
C LYS A 99 -6.71 -13.89 -14.23
N ALA A 100 -6.99 -14.19 -12.97
CA ALA A 100 -8.35 -14.19 -12.43
C ALA A 100 -9.03 -12.82 -12.55
N VAL A 101 -8.30 -11.73 -12.27
CA VAL A 101 -8.82 -10.35 -12.43
C VAL A 101 -9.11 -10.05 -13.90
N ILE A 102 -8.21 -10.39 -14.83
CA ILE A 102 -8.41 -10.17 -16.26
C ILE A 102 -9.62 -10.96 -16.76
N ASP A 103 -9.71 -12.25 -16.42
CA ASP A 103 -10.82 -13.10 -16.83
C ASP A 103 -12.17 -12.54 -16.33
N LYS A 104 -12.21 -12.06 -15.08
CA LYS A 104 -13.42 -11.46 -14.51
C LYS A 104 -13.80 -10.14 -15.20
N LEU A 105 -12.83 -9.30 -15.53
CA LEU A 105 -13.08 -8.08 -16.28
C LEU A 105 -13.61 -8.36 -17.71
N VAL A 106 -13.13 -9.43 -18.34
CA VAL A 106 -13.68 -9.89 -19.63
C VAL A 106 -15.13 -10.34 -19.47
N GLU A 107 -15.39 -11.15 -18.45
CA GLU A 107 -16.73 -11.69 -18.15
C GLU A 107 -17.79 -10.58 -17.98
N VAL A 108 -17.44 -9.52 -17.26
CA VAL A 108 -18.37 -8.40 -17.01
C VAL A 108 -18.33 -7.32 -18.08
N GLY A 109 -17.56 -7.50 -19.16
CA GLY A 109 -17.40 -6.50 -20.23
C GLY A 109 -16.62 -5.25 -19.81
N GLY A 110 -15.88 -5.30 -18.70
CA GLY A 110 -15.13 -4.17 -18.14
C GLY A 110 -13.69 -4.03 -18.66
N LEU A 111 -13.18 -4.98 -19.47
CA LEU A 111 -11.83 -4.92 -20.02
C LEU A 111 -11.79 -4.14 -21.32
N MET A 112 -11.13 -2.97 -21.32
CA MET A 112 -10.96 -2.16 -22.54
C MET A 112 -9.87 -2.70 -23.45
N ALA A 113 -8.68 -3.00 -22.88
CA ALA A 113 -7.52 -3.51 -23.63
C ALA A 113 -6.57 -4.28 -22.73
N ARG A 114 -5.69 -5.05 -23.36
CA ARG A 114 -4.62 -5.81 -22.67
C ARG A 114 -3.29 -5.61 -23.39
N GLY A 115 -2.24 -5.37 -22.62
CA GLY A 115 -0.88 -5.21 -23.12
C GLY A 115 0.16 -5.83 -22.20
N LYS A 116 1.41 -5.72 -22.60
CA LYS A 116 2.59 -6.05 -21.78
C LYS A 116 3.55 -4.89 -21.80
N ILE A 117 4.09 -4.58 -20.64
CA ILE A 117 5.18 -3.62 -20.48
C ILE A 117 6.37 -4.31 -19.82
N THR A 118 7.55 -3.80 -20.10
CA THR A 118 8.78 -4.20 -19.41
C THR A 118 9.27 -3.00 -18.62
N HIS A 119 9.39 -3.16 -17.30
CA HIS A 119 9.85 -2.09 -16.42
C HIS A 119 10.71 -2.68 -15.29
N SER A 120 11.49 -1.82 -14.65
CA SER A 120 12.22 -2.20 -13.43
C SER A 120 11.24 -2.46 -12.29
N TYR A 121 11.45 -3.54 -11.56
CA TYR A 121 10.61 -3.90 -10.43
C TYR A 121 11.46 -4.09 -9.16
N PRO A 122 11.05 -3.55 -8.01
CA PRO A 122 11.83 -3.66 -6.79
C PRO A 122 11.89 -5.10 -6.27
N HIS A 123 13.11 -5.48 -5.87
CA HIS A 123 13.40 -6.79 -5.29
C HIS A 123 14.08 -6.63 -3.94
N SER A 124 13.86 -7.57 -3.04
CA SER A 124 14.58 -7.65 -1.78
C SER A 124 16.09 -7.81 -2.04
N TRP A 125 16.89 -6.95 -1.42
CA TRP A 125 18.34 -7.02 -1.57
C TRP A 125 18.93 -8.35 -1.06
N ARG A 126 18.29 -8.95 -0.05
CA ARG A 126 18.74 -10.21 0.57
C ARG A 126 18.26 -11.44 -0.20
N SER A 127 16.94 -11.58 -0.37
CA SER A 127 16.36 -12.80 -0.98
C SER A 127 16.31 -12.74 -2.51
N LYS A 128 16.51 -11.55 -3.11
CA LYS A 128 16.31 -11.30 -4.55
C LYS A 128 14.90 -11.59 -5.06
N ALA A 129 13.96 -11.84 -4.16
CA ALA A 129 12.55 -12.01 -4.51
C ALA A 129 11.89 -10.67 -4.82
N PRO A 130 10.91 -10.61 -5.75
CA PRO A 130 10.12 -9.41 -5.99
C PRO A 130 9.31 -9.05 -4.75
N LEU A 131 9.11 -7.74 -4.53
CA LEU A 131 8.36 -7.23 -3.38
C LEU A 131 6.88 -7.12 -3.71
N ILE A 132 6.03 -7.29 -2.70
CA ILE A 132 4.62 -6.90 -2.75
C ILE A 132 4.43 -5.73 -1.78
N TYR A 133 4.00 -4.58 -2.31
CA TYR A 133 3.61 -3.45 -1.48
C TYR A 133 2.22 -3.72 -0.90
N ARG A 134 2.10 -3.73 0.40
CA ARG A 134 0.83 -3.90 1.11
C ARG A 134 0.85 -3.18 2.46
N ASN A 135 -0.28 -2.76 2.93
CA ASN A 135 -0.42 -2.28 4.29
C ASN A 135 -0.29 -3.44 5.29
N THR A 136 0.47 -3.17 6.34
CA THR A 136 0.60 -4.08 7.49
C THR A 136 0.30 -3.32 8.77
N PRO A 137 -0.47 -3.87 9.71
CA PRO A 137 -0.58 -3.30 11.04
C PRO A 137 0.80 -3.22 11.70
N GLN A 138 1.14 -2.05 12.24
CA GLN A 138 2.44 -1.82 12.88
C GLN A 138 2.24 -1.04 14.17
N TRP A 139 3.18 -1.22 15.08
CA TRP A 139 3.28 -0.41 16.29
C TRP A 139 4.26 0.73 16.04
N PHE A 140 3.84 1.93 16.42
CA PHE A 140 4.67 3.13 16.31
C PHE A 140 4.93 3.70 17.69
N ALA A 141 6.19 4.00 18.00
CA ALA A 141 6.57 4.77 19.19
C ALA A 141 6.83 6.22 18.79
N ALA A 142 6.18 7.14 19.45
CA ALA A 142 6.35 8.58 19.21
C ALA A 142 7.63 9.07 19.89
N ILE A 143 8.79 8.75 19.33
CA ILE A 143 10.09 8.98 19.96
C ILE A 143 10.48 10.44 20.09
N ASP A 144 9.81 11.35 19.37
CA ASP A 144 10.02 12.81 19.41
C ASP A 144 8.99 13.53 20.28
N ARG A 145 8.06 12.79 20.89
CA ARG A 145 7.10 13.34 21.84
C ARG A 145 7.71 13.41 23.25
N GLU A 146 7.43 14.49 23.98
CA GLU A 146 7.84 14.59 25.40
C GLU A 146 7.23 13.45 26.20
N VAL A 147 8.06 12.76 26.98
CA VAL A 147 7.65 11.58 27.76
C VAL A 147 6.81 12.00 28.97
N GLY A 148 7.16 13.13 29.61
CA GLY A 148 6.42 13.67 30.76
C GLY A 148 6.52 12.83 32.03
N ASP A 149 7.58 12.05 32.20
CA ASP A 149 7.81 11.16 33.35
C ASP A 149 8.60 11.83 34.49
N GLY A 150 8.94 13.11 34.36
CA GLY A 150 9.74 13.85 35.34
C GLY A 150 11.24 13.57 35.29
N LEU A 151 11.74 12.80 34.34
CA LEU A 151 13.16 12.45 34.18
C LEU A 151 13.86 13.27 33.09
N ASP A 152 13.52 14.53 32.97
CA ASP A 152 13.98 15.43 31.88
C ASP A 152 15.49 15.73 31.92
N THR A 153 16.20 15.40 33.00
CA THR A 153 17.66 15.56 33.10
C THR A 153 18.45 14.82 32.02
N HIS A 154 17.85 13.78 31.45
CA HIS A 154 18.45 12.99 30.38
C HIS A 154 17.86 13.29 28.99
N GLY A 155 17.00 14.27 28.88
CA GLY A 155 16.26 14.66 27.70
C GLY A 155 14.76 14.48 27.88
N LYS A 156 13.98 15.30 27.21
CA LYS A 156 12.51 15.28 27.31
C LYS A 156 11.87 14.19 26.46
N THR A 157 12.51 13.83 25.36
CA THR A 157 12.01 12.85 24.40
C THR A 157 12.85 11.55 24.46
N ILE A 158 12.28 10.46 23.95
CA ILE A 158 13.01 9.18 23.84
C ILE A 158 14.24 9.35 22.93
N ARG A 159 14.13 10.14 21.86
CA ARG A 159 15.26 10.42 20.96
C ARG A 159 16.39 11.15 21.65
N GLU A 160 16.09 12.22 22.36
CA GLU A 160 17.11 12.97 23.12
C GLU A 160 17.82 12.10 24.13
N ARG A 161 17.09 11.28 24.88
CA ARG A 161 17.66 10.33 25.86
C ARG A 161 18.55 9.29 25.18
N ALA A 162 18.12 8.75 24.06
CA ALA A 162 18.89 7.77 23.32
C ALA A 162 20.20 8.36 22.78
N LEU A 163 20.16 9.53 22.15
CA LEU A 163 21.35 10.21 21.64
C LEU A 163 22.33 10.54 22.75
N ARG A 164 21.85 11.12 23.83
CA ARG A 164 22.69 11.41 25.00
C ARG A 164 23.31 10.16 25.61
N SER A 165 22.54 9.07 25.68
CA SER A 165 23.07 7.80 26.17
C SER A 165 24.18 7.23 25.28
N ILE A 166 24.05 7.40 23.96
CA ILE A 166 25.09 7.01 22.99
C ILE A 166 26.38 7.79 23.22
N ASP A 167 26.28 9.07 23.48
CA ASP A 167 27.44 9.97 23.62
C ASP A 167 28.07 9.87 25.00
N GLU A 168 27.30 9.77 26.08
CA GLU A 168 27.76 9.92 27.44
C GLU A 168 27.91 8.59 28.24
N LEU A 169 27.04 7.60 27.94
CA LEU A 169 26.90 6.40 28.78
C LEU A 169 27.40 5.12 28.13
N VAL A 170 27.44 5.05 26.80
CA VAL A 170 27.86 3.85 26.07
C VAL A 170 29.38 3.84 25.86
N THR A 171 30.02 2.74 26.21
CA THR A 171 31.42 2.49 25.87
C THR A 171 31.51 1.70 24.58
N TRP A 172 32.05 2.31 23.55
CA TRP A 172 32.22 1.67 22.24
C TRP A 172 33.50 0.87 22.17
N THR A 173 33.40 -0.35 21.63
CA THR A 173 34.59 -1.24 21.45
C THR A 173 34.53 -1.85 20.05
N PRO A 174 35.61 -1.76 19.24
CA PRO A 174 36.82 -0.99 19.48
C PRO A 174 36.56 0.52 19.50
N LYS A 175 37.44 1.25 20.20
CA LYS A 175 37.39 2.72 20.11
C LYS A 175 37.70 3.14 18.68
N ALA A 176 36.85 4.02 18.13
CA ALA A 176 37.07 4.62 16.81
C ALA A 176 38.33 5.49 16.81
#